data_093c15169412b93f2d8c7ffd2a81caf9
#
_entry.id   093c15169412b93f2d8c7ffd2a81caf9
#
_cell.length_a   1.000
_cell.length_b   1.000
_cell.length_c   1.000
_cell.angle_alpha   90.00
_cell.angle_beta   90.00
_cell.angle_gamma   90.00
#
_symmetry.space_group_name_H-M   'P 1'
#
loop_
_entity.id
_entity.type
_entity.pdbx_description
1 polymer ?
#
loop_
_entity_poly.entity_id
_entity_poly.type
_entity_poly.pdbx_seq_one_letter_code
_entity_poly.pdbx_strand_id
1 'polypeptide(L)'
;MVLEPSIFQNLSVYDNLLGLAEISFDNEQDIKNFIDKSINEFNLSEICDLKGRQLSGGQRRKVEIARTLAAEPKIILLDEPFAGIDPIAIGDIKNVLKKLSDKNIGILITDHNVRETLEICNHAAIINNGEIIAQGIKEELINNELVKKVYLGDMYS
;
A
#
# COMPACT_ATOMS: atom_id res chain seq x y z
N MET A 1 -2.14 -0.53 -16.80
CA MET A 1 -3.40 0.16 -16.45
C MET A 1 -3.08 1.06 -15.26
N VAL A 2 -3.05 2.36 -15.45
CA VAL A 2 -2.87 3.31 -14.35
C VAL A 2 -4.12 3.19 -13.48
N LEU A 3 -3.98 2.67 -12.26
CA LEU A 3 -5.09 2.68 -11.32
C LEU A 3 -5.31 4.14 -10.91
N GLU A 4 -6.37 4.74 -11.44
CA GLU A 4 -6.88 6.00 -10.88
C GLU A 4 -7.15 5.81 -9.38
N PRO A 5 -7.06 6.90 -8.58
CA PRO A 5 -7.31 6.80 -7.15
C PRO A 5 -8.63 6.08 -6.89
N SER A 6 -8.58 4.95 -6.18
CA SER A 6 -9.74 4.07 -6.01
C SER A 6 -10.77 4.60 -5.02
N ILE A 7 -10.52 5.76 -4.37
CA ILE A 7 -11.45 6.37 -3.43
C ILE A 7 -12.47 7.31 -4.11
N PHE A 8 -13.66 7.36 -3.58
CA PHE A 8 -14.69 8.32 -3.99
C PHE A 8 -14.34 9.71 -3.48
N GLN A 9 -13.91 10.59 -4.38
CA GLN A 9 -13.35 11.90 -4.04
C GLN A 9 -14.33 12.84 -3.34
N ASN A 10 -15.64 12.70 -3.59
CA ASN A 10 -16.68 13.56 -3.03
C ASN A 10 -17.31 13.00 -1.75
N LEU A 11 -17.00 11.76 -1.38
CA LEU A 11 -17.42 11.13 -0.13
C LEU A 11 -16.39 11.36 0.97
N SER A 12 -16.83 11.34 2.23
CA SER A 12 -15.94 11.36 3.39
C SER A 12 -15.07 10.08 3.46
N VAL A 13 -14.04 10.09 4.29
CA VAL A 13 -13.26 8.86 4.59
C VAL A 13 -14.20 7.82 5.19
N TYR A 14 -15.07 8.20 6.11
CA TYR A 14 -16.05 7.31 6.70
C TYR A 14 -16.94 6.66 5.63
N ASP A 15 -17.55 7.47 4.74
CA ASP A 15 -18.42 6.95 3.68
C ASP A 15 -17.68 6.07 2.66
N ASN A 16 -16.40 6.37 2.45
CA ASN A 16 -15.53 5.53 1.61
C ASN A 16 -15.31 4.14 2.21
N LEU A 17 -15.18 4.03 3.53
CA LEU A 17 -15.09 2.75 4.24
C LEU A 17 -16.44 2.06 4.28
N LEU A 18 -17.50 2.80 4.61
CA LEU A 18 -18.88 2.31 4.72
C LEU A 18 -19.35 1.66 3.43
N GLY A 19 -19.18 2.31 2.28
CA GLY A 19 -19.66 1.78 1.00
C GLY A 19 -19.07 0.42 0.63
N LEU A 20 -17.82 0.13 1.02
CA LEU A 20 -17.23 -1.21 0.80
C LEU A 20 -17.68 -2.19 1.88
N ALA A 21 -17.85 -1.74 3.11
CA ALA A 21 -18.33 -2.57 4.20
C ALA A 21 -19.75 -3.07 3.95
N GLU A 22 -20.66 -2.20 3.46
CA GLU A 22 -22.04 -2.57 3.12
C GLU A 22 -22.14 -3.62 2.00
N ILE A 23 -21.14 -3.65 1.10
CA ILE A 23 -21.08 -4.67 0.05
C ILE A 23 -20.54 -6.01 0.59
N SER A 24 -19.70 -5.97 1.62
CA SER A 24 -18.93 -7.12 2.10
C SER A 24 -19.56 -7.82 3.33
N PHE A 25 -20.35 -7.11 4.12
CA PHE A 25 -20.95 -7.63 5.35
C PHE A 25 -22.47 -7.53 5.33
N ASP A 26 -23.14 -8.58 5.84
CA ASP A 26 -24.60 -8.69 5.82
C ASP A 26 -25.29 -8.01 7.02
N ASN A 27 -24.56 -7.64 8.06
CA ASN A 27 -25.15 -7.09 9.27
C ASN A 27 -24.46 -5.80 9.73
N GLU A 28 -25.22 -4.91 10.36
CA GLU A 28 -24.76 -3.58 10.80
C GLU A 28 -23.65 -3.65 11.84
N GLN A 29 -23.61 -4.68 12.69
CA GLN A 29 -22.60 -4.79 13.73
C GLN A 29 -21.21 -5.08 13.12
N ASP A 30 -21.13 -5.94 12.11
CA ASP A 30 -19.86 -6.25 11.43
C ASP A 30 -19.39 -5.07 10.60
N ILE A 31 -20.32 -4.35 9.93
CA ILE A 31 -20.03 -3.09 9.23
C ILE A 31 -19.38 -2.09 10.19
N LYS A 32 -20.02 -1.85 11.34
CA LYS A 32 -19.51 -0.93 12.35
C LYS A 32 -18.15 -1.37 12.89
N ASN A 33 -18.01 -2.64 13.25
CA ASN A 33 -16.75 -3.20 13.75
C ASN A 33 -15.61 -3.02 12.74
N PHE A 34 -15.88 -3.26 11.45
CA PHE A 34 -14.90 -3.07 10.39
C PHE A 34 -14.46 -1.60 10.29
N ILE A 35 -15.42 -0.66 10.29
CA ILE A 35 -15.13 0.77 10.17
C ILE A 35 -14.31 1.24 11.38
N ASP A 36 -14.75 0.94 12.60
CA ASP A 36 -14.07 1.34 13.83
C ASP A 36 -12.63 0.78 13.87
N LYS A 37 -12.47 -0.48 13.50
CA LYS A 37 -11.16 -1.12 13.41
C LYS A 37 -10.28 -0.45 12.35
N SER A 38 -10.82 -0.17 11.17
CA SER A 38 -10.07 0.49 10.08
C SER A 38 -9.63 1.89 10.47
N ILE A 39 -10.50 2.70 11.07
CA ILE A 39 -10.17 4.04 11.54
C ILE A 39 -9.01 4.00 12.54
N ASN A 40 -9.05 3.07 13.48
CA ASN A 40 -8.01 2.93 14.51
C ASN A 40 -6.68 2.41 13.93
N GLU A 41 -6.71 1.32 13.14
CA GLU A 41 -5.49 0.68 12.61
C GLU A 41 -4.73 1.57 11.63
N PHE A 42 -5.43 2.38 10.85
CA PHE A 42 -4.84 3.26 9.86
C PHE A 42 -4.65 4.71 10.34
N ASN A 43 -5.00 5.00 11.61
CA ASN A 43 -4.94 6.34 12.21
C ASN A 43 -5.71 7.37 11.36
N LEU A 44 -6.99 7.09 11.07
CA LEU A 44 -7.84 7.92 10.22
C LEU A 44 -8.78 8.85 11.02
N SER A 45 -8.76 8.81 12.35
CA SER A 45 -9.71 9.53 13.21
C SER A 45 -9.79 11.03 12.91
N GLU A 46 -8.66 11.70 12.74
CA GLU A 46 -8.61 13.15 12.50
C GLU A 46 -9.09 13.56 11.10
N ILE A 47 -9.12 12.61 10.16
CA ILE A 47 -9.50 12.86 8.76
C ILE A 47 -10.81 12.18 8.38
N CYS A 48 -11.50 11.55 9.34
CA CYS A 48 -12.66 10.71 9.10
C CYS A 48 -13.77 11.42 8.32
N ASP A 49 -13.99 12.71 8.63
CA ASP A 49 -15.02 13.55 8.02
C ASP A 49 -14.53 14.29 6.76
N LEU A 50 -13.23 14.23 6.44
CA LEU A 50 -12.70 14.87 5.25
C LEU A 50 -13.11 14.13 3.99
N LYS A 51 -13.42 14.87 2.93
CA LYS A 51 -13.69 14.30 1.61
C LYS A 51 -12.41 13.79 0.95
N GLY A 52 -12.49 12.71 0.18
CA GLY A 52 -11.36 12.11 -0.50
C GLY A 52 -10.48 13.10 -1.28
N ARG A 53 -11.07 14.13 -1.88
CA ARG A 53 -10.36 15.21 -2.59
C ARG A 53 -9.50 16.12 -1.71
N GLN A 54 -9.74 16.14 -0.40
CA GLN A 54 -9.03 16.97 0.57
C GLN A 54 -7.83 16.27 1.19
N LEU A 55 -7.69 14.97 0.94
CA LEU A 55 -6.64 14.13 1.50
C LEU A 55 -5.30 14.37 0.80
N SER A 56 -4.22 14.36 1.58
CA SER A 56 -2.85 14.23 1.03
C SER A 56 -2.68 12.89 0.32
N GLY A 57 -1.62 12.74 -0.49
CA GLY A 57 -1.29 11.49 -1.17
C GLY A 57 -1.18 10.30 -0.21
N GLY A 58 -0.45 10.47 0.90
CA GLY A 58 -0.30 9.44 1.92
C GLY A 58 -1.59 9.10 2.66
N GLN A 59 -2.39 10.10 3.02
CA GLN A 59 -3.71 9.88 3.64
C GLN A 59 -4.64 9.12 2.69
N ARG A 60 -4.67 9.50 1.42
CA ARG A 60 -5.46 8.81 0.39
C ARG A 60 -5.04 7.36 0.26
N ARG A 61 -3.73 7.07 0.18
CA ARG A 61 -3.21 5.70 0.09
C ARG A 61 -3.60 4.85 1.29
N LYS A 62 -3.56 5.41 2.51
CA LYS A 62 -4.04 4.70 3.71
C LYS A 62 -5.51 4.31 3.59
N VAL A 63 -6.37 5.21 3.13
CA VAL A 63 -7.81 4.94 2.93
C VAL A 63 -8.03 3.89 1.83
N GLU A 64 -7.29 3.96 0.72
CA GLU A 64 -7.34 2.96 -0.35
C GLU A 64 -7.03 1.56 0.16
N ILE A 65 -5.96 1.41 0.94
CA ILE A 65 -5.58 0.12 1.53
C ILE A 65 -6.63 -0.34 2.55
N ALA A 66 -7.08 0.56 3.45
CA ALA A 66 -8.07 0.24 4.46
C ALA A 66 -9.39 -0.30 3.84
N ARG A 67 -9.85 0.31 2.75
CA ARG A 67 -11.05 -0.14 2.03
C ARG A 67 -10.94 -1.56 1.51
N THR A 68 -9.78 -1.95 0.99
CA THR A 68 -9.60 -3.29 0.43
C THR A 68 -9.79 -4.39 1.45
N LEU A 69 -9.59 -4.09 2.75
CA LEU A 69 -9.71 -5.06 3.83
C LEU A 69 -11.17 -5.48 4.10
N ALA A 70 -12.16 -4.72 3.63
CA ALA A 70 -13.57 -5.11 3.75
C ALA A 70 -13.86 -6.45 3.06
N ALA A 71 -13.14 -6.75 1.97
CA ALA A 71 -13.26 -8.00 1.24
C ALA A 71 -12.48 -9.18 1.87
N GLU A 72 -11.90 -9.00 3.06
CA GLU A 72 -11.06 -9.98 3.77
C GLU A 72 -10.03 -10.68 2.87
N PRO A 73 -9.20 -9.92 2.12
CA PRO A 73 -8.32 -10.48 1.12
C PRO A 73 -7.21 -11.33 1.75
N LYS A 74 -6.85 -12.43 1.09
CA LYS A 74 -5.63 -13.20 1.42
C LYS A 74 -4.38 -12.58 0.79
N ILE A 75 -4.54 -11.85 -0.31
CA ILE A 75 -3.47 -11.19 -1.06
C ILE A 75 -3.94 -9.80 -1.49
N ILE A 76 -3.09 -8.79 -1.29
CA ILE A 76 -3.29 -7.41 -1.77
C ILE A 76 -2.25 -7.12 -2.85
N LEU A 77 -2.70 -6.54 -3.97
CA LEU A 77 -1.85 -6.10 -5.06
C LEU A 77 -1.76 -4.57 -5.03
N LEU A 78 -0.55 -4.04 -4.92
CA LEU A 78 -0.29 -2.60 -4.87
C LEU A 78 0.57 -2.20 -6.06
N ASP A 79 0.04 -1.35 -6.90
CA ASP A 79 0.77 -0.78 -8.02
C ASP A 79 1.24 0.64 -7.66
N GLU A 80 2.55 0.85 -7.71
CA GLU A 80 3.24 2.09 -7.35
C GLU A 80 2.74 2.74 -6.04
N PRO A 81 2.73 2.01 -4.89
CA PRO A 81 2.15 2.52 -3.65
C PRO A 81 2.88 3.75 -3.07
N PHE A 82 4.10 4.04 -3.52
CA PHE A 82 4.92 5.15 -3.03
C PHE A 82 4.98 6.34 -4.00
N ALA A 83 4.36 6.23 -5.19
CA ALA A 83 4.40 7.28 -6.19
C ALA A 83 3.67 8.56 -5.72
N GLY A 84 4.37 9.71 -5.82
CA GLY A 84 3.80 11.02 -5.49
C GLY A 84 3.49 11.24 -4.01
N ILE A 85 4.11 10.45 -3.11
CA ILE A 85 3.93 10.53 -1.67
C ILE A 85 5.17 11.13 -1.03
N ASP A 86 4.99 11.96 -0.01
CA ASP A 86 6.10 12.53 0.73
C ASP A 86 6.83 11.47 1.58
N PRO A 87 8.15 11.65 1.87
CA PRO A 87 8.96 10.64 2.56
C PRO A 87 8.44 10.25 3.95
N ILE A 88 7.80 11.16 4.67
CA ILE A 88 7.25 10.87 6.01
C ILE A 88 6.05 9.92 5.87
N ALA A 89 5.16 10.22 4.94
CA ALA A 89 3.99 9.39 4.69
C ALA A 89 4.35 8.01 4.10
N ILE A 90 5.45 7.88 3.36
CA ILE A 90 5.98 6.57 2.93
C ILE A 90 6.27 5.68 4.15
N GLY A 91 6.92 6.21 5.18
CA GLY A 91 7.17 5.48 6.43
C GLY A 91 5.89 4.95 7.07
N ASP A 92 4.84 5.75 7.10
CA ASP A 92 3.54 5.36 7.62
C ASP A 92 2.92 4.20 6.81
N ILE A 93 2.98 4.30 5.48
CA ILE A 93 2.47 3.25 4.58
C ILE A 93 3.23 1.94 4.78
N LYS A 94 4.56 1.99 4.86
CA LYS A 94 5.39 0.81 5.17
C LYS A 94 4.97 0.14 6.46
N ASN A 95 4.73 0.92 7.52
CA ASN A 95 4.27 0.40 8.81
C ASN A 95 2.91 -0.30 8.71
N VAL A 96 1.99 0.27 7.92
CA VAL A 96 0.69 -0.34 7.65
C VAL A 96 0.88 -1.67 6.92
N LEU A 97 1.65 -1.70 5.83
CA LEU A 97 1.90 -2.91 5.03
C LEU A 97 2.55 -4.01 5.86
N LYS A 98 3.52 -3.66 6.71
CA LYS A 98 4.14 -4.61 7.64
C LYS A 98 3.12 -5.24 8.60
N LYS A 99 2.26 -4.42 9.22
CA LYS A 99 1.18 -4.92 10.11
C LYS A 99 0.21 -5.87 9.39
N LEU A 100 -0.09 -5.62 8.11
CA LEU A 100 -0.94 -6.49 7.31
C LEU A 100 -0.23 -7.82 6.99
N SER A 101 1.05 -7.77 6.65
CA SER A 101 1.88 -8.98 6.45
C SER A 101 1.96 -9.82 7.73
N ASP A 102 2.12 -9.19 8.89
CA ASP A 102 2.14 -9.87 10.21
C ASP A 102 0.80 -10.57 10.52
N LYS A 103 -0.29 -10.15 9.88
CA LYS A 103 -1.61 -10.80 9.93
C LYS A 103 -1.79 -11.91 8.87
N ASN A 104 -0.72 -12.35 8.23
CA ASN A 104 -0.71 -13.35 7.16
C ASN A 104 -1.46 -12.91 5.88
N ILE A 105 -1.55 -11.62 5.60
CA ILE A 105 -2.02 -11.12 4.30
C ILE A 105 -0.81 -11.03 3.38
N GLY A 106 -0.83 -11.74 2.26
CA GLY A 106 0.20 -11.63 1.22
C GLY A 106 0.15 -10.26 0.55
N ILE A 107 1.31 -9.64 0.31
CA ILE A 107 1.37 -8.33 -0.35
C ILE A 107 2.31 -8.43 -1.54
N LEU A 108 1.78 -8.11 -2.73
CA LEU A 108 2.57 -7.96 -3.94
C LEU A 108 2.64 -6.48 -4.30
N ILE A 109 3.86 -5.97 -4.43
CA ILE A 109 4.12 -4.55 -4.76
C ILE A 109 4.85 -4.48 -6.09
N THR A 110 4.38 -3.61 -6.98
CA THR A 110 5.16 -3.10 -8.12
C THR A 110 5.49 -1.64 -7.86
N ASP A 111 6.76 -1.26 -7.94
CA ASP A 111 7.19 0.13 -7.77
C ASP A 111 8.54 0.35 -8.47
N HIS A 112 8.75 1.55 -8.97
CA HIS A 112 10.03 1.96 -9.54
C HIS A 112 10.99 2.51 -8.44
N ASN A 113 10.49 2.77 -7.24
CA ASN A 113 11.32 3.17 -6.10
C ASN A 113 11.92 1.92 -5.42
N VAL A 114 13.00 1.43 -6.03
CA VAL A 114 13.68 0.20 -5.61
C VAL A 114 14.06 0.23 -4.13
N ARG A 115 14.59 1.36 -3.64
CA ARG A 115 15.03 1.49 -2.25
C ARG A 115 13.89 1.26 -1.27
N GLU A 116 12.79 2.01 -1.44
CA GLU A 116 11.64 1.94 -0.54
C GLU A 116 10.99 0.54 -0.56
N THR A 117 10.95 -0.07 -1.75
CA THR A 117 10.40 -1.41 -1.95
C THR A 117 11.26 -2.50 -1.29
N LEU A 118 12.58 -2.48 -1.51
CA LEU A 118 13.50 -3.45 -0.91
C LEU A 118 13.59 -3.36 0.62
N GLU A 119 13.18 -2.22 1.22
CA GLU A 119 13.15 -2.10 2.68
C GLU A 119 12.03 -2.89 3.35
N ILE A 120 10.96 -3.20 2.62
CA ILE A 120 9.77 -3.85 3.20
C ILE A 120 9.48 -5.24 2.63
N CYS A 121 10.06 -5.59 1.48
CA CYS A 121 9.82 -6.88 0.84
C CYS A 121 10.72 -7.97 1.43
N ASN A 122 10.15 -9.15 1.67
CA ASN A 122 10.91 -10.35 2.02
C ASN A 122 11.66 -10.90 0.80
N HIS A 123 11.05 -10.78 -0.38
CA HIS A 123 11.59 -11.21 -1.67
C HIS A 123 11.23 -10.20 -2.74
N ALA A 124 12.12 -9.95 -3.67
CA ALA A 124 11.84 -9.08 -4.81
C ALA A 124 12.40 -9.67 -6.11
N ALA A 125 11.79 -9.26 -7.22
CA ALA A 125 12.27 -9.52 -8.57
C ALA A 125 12.45 -8.19 -9.30
N ILE A 126 13.57 -8.03 -9.99
CA ILE A 126 13.87 -6.85 -10.80
C ILE A 126 13.62 -7.19 -12.25
N ILE A 127 12.72 -6.42 -12.87
CA ILE A 127 12.31 -6.61 -14.25
C ILE A 127 12.92 -5.48 -15.09
N ASN A 128 13.53 -5.85 -16.20
CA ASN A 128 14.05 -4.92 -17.20
C ASN A 128 13.69 -5.43 -18.61
N ASN A 129 13.13 -4.57 -19.45
CA ASN A 129 12.70 -4.92 -20.82
C ASN A 129 11.84 -6.20 -20.91
N GLY A 130 10.99 -6.44 -19.91
CA GLY A 130 10.10 -7.62 -19.88
C GLY A 130 10.74 -8.90 -19.37
N GLU A 131 12.00 -8.87 -18.95
CA GLU A 131 12.72 -10.02 -18.40
C GLU A 131 13.10 -9.82 -16.94
N ILE A 132 13.06 -10.90 -16.14
CA ILE A 132 13.56 -10.88 -14.76
C ILE A 132 15.08 -10.97 -14.83
N ILE A 133 15.77 -9.89 -14.48
CA ILE A 133 17.24 -9.83 -14.51
C ILE A 133 17.88 -10.26 -13.18
N ALA A 134 17.13 -10.20 -12.08
CA ALA A 134 17.55 -10.70 -10.77
C ALA A 134 16.32 -10.91 -9.88
N GLN A 135 16.42 -11.88 -8.96
CA GLN A 135 15.42 -12.11 -7.92
C GLN A 135 16.09 -12.66 -6.67
N GLY A 136 15.53 -12.33 -5.49
CA GLY A 136 16.07 -12.81 -4.22
C GLY A 136 15.69 -11.89 -3.07
N ILE A 137 16.39 -12.03 -1.95
CA ILE A 137 16.29 -11.14 -0.80
C ILE A 137 17.05 -9.84 -1.05
N LYS A 138 16.80 -8.82 -0.24
CA LYS A 138 17.43 -7.49 -0.37
C LYS A 138 18.96 -7.57 -0.50
N GLU A 139 19.61 -8.31 0.39
CA GLU A 139 21.07 -8.45 0.45
C GLU A 139 21.66 -9.03 -0.83
N GLU A 140 20.98 -9.97 -1.46
CA GLU A 140 21.41 -10.57 -2.74
C GLU A 140 21.27 -9.57 -3.87
N LEU A 141 20.16 -8.82 -3.90
CA LEU A 141 19.87 -7.87 -4.96
C LEU A 141 20.78 -6.64 -4.91
N ILE A 142 21.05 -6.07 -3.74
CA ILE A 142 21.94 -4.91 -3.61
C ILE A 142 23.42 -5.24 -3.94
N ASN A 143 23.82 -6.51 -3.83
CA ASN A 143 25.16 -6.96 -4.17
C ASN A 143 25.30 -7.46 -5.63
N ASN A 144 24.19 -7.55 -6.36
CA ASN A 144 24.19 -7.99 -7.75
C ASN A 144 24.71 -6.89 -8.68
N GLU A 145 25.80 -7.15 -9.39
CA GLU A 145 26.47 -6.19 -10.28
C GLU A 145 25.57 -5.67 -11.41
N LEU A 146 24.68 -6.51 -11.95
CA LEU A 146 23.73 -6.11 -12.98
C LEU A 146 22.67 -5.16 -12.42
N VAL A 147 22.18 -5.43 -11.21
CA VAL A 147 21.22 -4.59 -10.50
C VAL A 147 21.83 -3.24 -10.17
N LYS A 148 23.06 -3.21 -9.66
CA LYS A 148 23.81 -1.97 -9.42
C LYS A 148 23.91 -1.13 -10.68
N LYS A 149 24.34 -1.74 -11.78
CA LYS A 149 24.52 -1.03 -13.06
C LYS A 149 23.23 -0.47 -13.63
N VAL A 150 22.11 -1.18 -13.51
CA VAL A 150 20.85 -0.83 -14.19
C VAL A 150 19.94 0.04 -13.33
N TYR A 151 19.91 -0.19 -12.00
CA TYR A 151 18.90 0.42 -11.12
C TYR A 151 19.45 1.18 -9.93
N LEU A 152 20.58 0.74 -9.34
CA LEU A 152 21.04 1.32 -8.07
C LEU A 152 22.03 2.47 -8.30
N GLY A 153 22.78 2.46 -9.42
CA GLY A 153 23.83 3.44 -9.65
C GLY A 153 24.74 3.58 -8.43
N ASP A 154 25.03 4.83 -8.04
CA ASP A 154 25.88 5.13 -6.86
C ASP A 154 25.11 5.10 -5.51
N MET A 155 23.85 4.66 -5.49
CA MET A 155 23.01 4.70 -4.27
C MET A 155 23.48 3.78 -3.14
N TYR A 156 24.34 2.80 -3.43
CA TYR A 156 24.86 1.82 -2.46
C TYR A 156 26.38 1.64 -2.58
N SER A 157 27.09 2.65 -3.08
CA SER A 157 28.58 2.68 -3.10
C SER A 157 29.15 3.13 -1.76
#